data_8f6dc41c8924344a745666b2f1680caf
#
_entry.id   8f6dc41c8924344a745666b2f1680caf
#
_cell.length_a   1.000
_cell.length_b   1.000
_cell.length_c   1.000
_cell.angle_alpha   90.00
_cell.angle_beta   90.00
_cell.angle_gamma   90.00
#
_symmetry.space_group_name_H-M   'P 1'
#
loop_
_entity.id
_entity.type
_entity.pdbx_description
1 polymer ?
#
loop_
_entity_poly.entity_id
_entity_poly.type
_entity_poly.pdbx_seq_one_letter_code
_entity_poly.pdbx_strand_id
1 'polypeptide(L)'
;MSRLGDLGHSLYRGEVSYDFVGRRKRWYLISAAILVVAVAALLIRGLHLGVDFNGGNVVTFPTQTGTVAQATSVAVDIGAKDPTVTEVSSPSGRQLKVQTEVLTPAQTVALTAGLSKEFGVPTNQMSVQAISADWGSTITQKALTGLGVFLLLIVIFLSLYFEWRMAVAALVALAHDLVITVGVYALIGFIVTPATVIGVLTILGYSLYDTVVVFDKVRENTRGLAGGNRMTYSGAANLAINQTLVRSIN
;
A
#
# COMPACT_ATOMS: atom_id res chain seq x y z
N MET A 1 -29.54 18.99 -9.50
CA MET A 1 -28.10 18.89 -9.14
C MET A 1 -27.99 18.04 -7.89
N SER A 2 -26.93 17.24 -7.73
CA SER A 2 -26.78 16.40 -6.53
C SER A 2 -26.35 17.28 -5.35
N ARG A 3 -26.85 17.00 -4.13
CA ARG A 3 -26.47 17.71 -2.90
C ARG A 3 -24.95 17.84 -2.69
N LEU A 4 -24.19 16.86 -3.20
CA LEU A 4 -22.73 16.87 -3.20
C LEU A 4 -22.15 17.90 -4.18
N GLY A 5 -22.76 18.10 -5.35
CA GLY A 5 -22.35 19.11 -6.31
C GLY A 5 -22.55 20.54 -5.79
N ASP A 6 -23.69 20.78 -5.10
CA ASP A 6 -23.98 22.09 -4.52
C ASP A 6 -23.05 22.38 -3.35
N LEU A 7 -22.75 21.39 -2.49
CA LEU A 7 -21.76 21.50 -1.41
C LEU A 7 -20.36 21.79 -1.95
N GLY A 8 -19.95 21.09 -3.02
CA GLY A 8 -18.66 21.32 -3.67
C GLY A 8 -18.52 22.73 -4.22
N HIS A 9 -19.59 23.28 -4.79
CA HIS A 9 -19.62 24.62 -5.31
C HIS A 9 -19.53 25.68 -4.19
N SER A 10 -20.22 25.46 -3.07
CA SER A 10 -20.18 26.31 -1.89
C SER A 10 -18.80 26.27 -1.19
N LEU A 11 -18.16 25.11 -1.11
CA LEU A 11 -16.78 24.96 -0.62
C LEU A 11 -15.77 25.67 -1.51
N TYR A 12 -15.92 25.57 -2.84
CA TYR A 12 -15.04 26.24 -3.79
C TYR A 12 -15.14 27.76 -3.71
N ARG A 13 -16.35 28.30 -3.52
CA ARG A 13 -16.58 29.75 -3.35
C ARG A 13 -16.19 30.26 -1.96
N GLY A 14 -15.90 29.37 -1.00
CA GLY A 14 -15.64 29.74 0.38
C GLY A 14 -16.87 30.17 1.19
N GLU A 15 -18.07 29.89 0.68
CA GLU A 15 -19.35 30.17 1.36
C GLU A 15 -19.53 29.23 2.57
N VAL A 16 -19.02 28.00 2.45
CA VAL A 16 -18.91 27.02 3.52
C VAL A 16 -17.43 26.67 3.68
N SER A 17 -16.93 26.70 4.90
CA SER A 17 -15.52 26.41 5.18
C SER A 17 -15.38 25.64 6.48
N TYR A 18 -14.65 24.54 6.45
CA TYR A 18 -14.23 23.85 7.65
C TYR A 18 -12.82 24.31 8.06
N ASP A 19 -12.65 24.58 9.34
CA ASP A 19 -11.35 25.07 9.85
C ASP A 19 -10.37 23.90 10.09
N PHE A 20 -9.69 23.48 9.02
CA PHE A 20 -8.66 22.46 9.08
C PHE A 20 -7.39 22.96 9.76
N VAL A 21 -6.94 24.16 9.36
CA VAL A 21 -5.67 24.74 9.79
C VAL A 21 -5.71 25.17 11.25
N GLY A 22 -6.82 25.75 11.72
CA GLY A 22 -6.99 26.11 13.13
C GLY A 22 -7.05 24.90 14.04
N ARG A 23 -7.60 23.80 13.54
CA ARG A 23 -7.71 22.53 14.28
C ARG A 23 -6.54 21.57 14.01
N ARG A 24 -5.42 22.02 13.45
CA ARG A 24 -4.25 21.21 13.06
C ARG A 24 -3.74 20.29 14.16
N LYS A 25 -3.80 20.67 15.46
CA LYS A 25 -3.36 19.83 16.58
C LYS A 25 -4.14 18.51 16.66
N ARG A 26 -5.44 18.54 16.36
CA ARG A 26 -6.28 17.31 16.35
C ARG A 26 -5.87 16.37 15.22
N TRP A 27 -5.64 16.91 14.03
CA TRP A 27 -5.20 16.14 12.87
C TRP A 27 -3.82 15.53 13.08
N TYR A 28 -2.87 16.31 13.64
CA TYR A 28 -1.54 15.79 13.98
C TYR A 28 -1.61 14.69 15.05
N LEU A 29 -2.48 14.80 16.03
CA LEU A 29 -2.64 13.78 17.07
C LEU A 29 -3.23 12.49 16.50
N ILE A 30 -4.24 12.58 15.64
CA ILE A 30 -4.82 11.42 14.94
C ILE A 30 -3.76 10.76 14.05
N SER A 31 -3.06 11.54 13.23
CA SER A 31 -2.00 11.07 12.35
C SER A 31 -0.87 10.41 13.15
N ALA A 32 -0.41 11.03 14.25
CA ALA A 32 0.60 10.46 15.12
C ALA A 32 0.16 9.13 15.75
N ALA A 33 -1.09 9.01 16.17
CA ALA A 33 -1.63 7.76 16.70
C ALA A 33 -1.63 6.65 15.64
N ILE A 34 -2.04 6.96 14.41
CA ILE A 34 -2.02 6.01 13.28
C ILE A 34 -0.58 5.59 12.96
N LEU A 35 0.37 6.56 12.91
CA LEU A 35 1.78 6.27 12.69
C LEU A 35 2.37 5.37 13.77
N VAL A 36 2.05 5.62 15.05
CA VAL A 36 2.52 4.77 16.15
C VAL A 36 2.00 3.35 15.99
N VAL A 37 0.73 3.16 15.64
CA VAL A 37 0.17 1.83 15.39
C VAL A 37 0.84 1.16 14.18
N ALA A 38 1.05 1.90 13.08
CA ALA A 38 1.70 1.40 11.87
C ALA A 38 3.15 0.96 12.15
N VAL A 39 3.93 1.79 12.83
CA VAL A 39 5.32 1.49 13.20
C VAL A 39 5.38 0.33 14.22
N ALA A 40 4.51 0.31 15.22
CA ALA A 40 4.43 -0.79 16.17
C ALA A 40 4.09 -2.11 15.47
N ALA A 41 3.12 -2.12 14.56
CA ALA A 41 2.79 -3.29 13.76
C ALA A 41 4.00 -3.79 12.96
N LEU A 42 4.73 -2.87 12.32
CA LEU A 42 5.90 -3.20 11.53
C LEU A 42 7.05 -3.77 12.39
N LEU A 43 7.27 -3.23 13.57
CA LEU A 43 8.34 -3.69 14.48
C LEU A 43 8.00 -5.02 15.16
N ILE A 44 6.71 -5.26 15.49
CA ILE A 44 6.29 -6.46 16.23
C ILE A 44 6.02 -7.62 15.27
N ARG A 45 5.33 -7.38 14.15
CA ARG A 45 4.90 -8.42 13.23
C ARG A 45 5.80 -8.54 12.01
N GLY A 46 6.53 -7.49 11.63
CA GLY A 46 7.31 -7.43 10.41
C GLY A 46 6.45 -7.46 9.13
N LEU A 47 7.10 -7.62 7.99
CA LEU A 47 6.46 -7.81 6.69
C LEU A 47 6.56 -9.27 6.28
N HIS A 48 5.44 -9.82 5.83
CA HIS A 48 5.41 -11.18 5.26
C HIS A 48 5.78 -11.09 3.78
N LEU A 49 7.06 -11.31 3.48
CA LEU A 49 7.54 -11.33 2.09
C LEU A 49 7.10 -12.61 1.40
N GLY A 50 6.52 -12.48 0.21
CA GLY A 50 6.15 -13.59 -0.62
C GLY A 50 7.36 -14.34 -1.18
N VAL A 51 7.10 -15.53 -1.73
CA VAL A 51 8.10 -16.39 -2.36
C VAL A 51 8.82 -15.72 -3.53
N ASP A 52 8.21 -14.70 -4.12
CA ASP A 52 8.83 -13.90 -5.19
C ASP A 52 10.08 -13.16 -4.71
N PHE A 53 10.18 -12.86 -3.40
CA PHE A 53 11.30 -12.16 -2.79
C PHE A 53 12.27 -13.09 -2.04
N ASN A 54 11.73 -14.10 -1.35
CA ASN A 54 12.54 -15.00 -0.52
C ASN A 54 12.93 -16.30 -1.25
N GLY A 55 12.34 -16.57 -2.41
CA GLY A 55 12.33 -17.89 -3.00
C GLY A 55 11.31 -18.79 -2.30
N GLY A 56 11.00 -19.94 -2.89
CA GLY A 56 10.10 -20.92 -2.31
C GLY A 56 9.29 -21.67 -3.35
N ASN A 57 8.38 -22.51 -2.85
CA ASN A 57 7.47 -23.29 -3.69
C ASN A 57 6.04 -22.76 -3.55
N VAL A 58 5.33 -22.73 -4.66
CA VAL A 58 3.92 -22.35 -4.74
C VAL A 58 3.15 -23.51 -5.35
N VAL A 59 2.16 -24.01 -4.63
CA VAL A 59 1.21 -25.00 -5.15
C VAL A 59 -0.17 -24.36 -5.16
N THR A 60 -0.79 -24.28 -6.34
CA THR A 60 -2.16 -23.75 -6.49
C THR A 60 -3.05 -24.85 -7.04
N PHE A 61 -4.22 -25.04 -6.43
CA PHE A 61 -5.16 -26.07 -6.84
C PHE A 61 -6.61 -25.64 -6.61
N PRO A 62 -7.55 -26.10 -7.46
CA PRO A 62 -8.97 -25.82 -7.30
C PRO A 62 -9.54 -26.61 -6.12
N THR A 63 -10.44 -26.00 -5.34
CA THR A 63 -11.19 -26.69 -4.30
C THR A 63 -12.52 -25.99 -4.02
N GLN A 64 -13.57 -26.79 -3.80
CA GLN A 64 -14.90 -26.29 -3.45
C GLN A 64 -15.10 -26.19 -1.93
N THR A 65 -14.58 -27.15 -1.18
CA THR A 65 -14.87 -27.36 0.24
C THR A 65 -13.63 -27.28 1.14
N GLY A 66 -12.43 -27.24 0.57
CA GLY A 66 -11.17 -27.24 1.32
C GLY A 66 -10.98 -25.96 2.14
N THR A 67 -10.40 -26.08 3.33
CA THR A 67 -10.09 -24.96 4.22
C THR A 67 -8.60 -24.64 4.20
N VAL A 68 -8.28 -23.37 4.50
CA VAL A 68 -6.89 -22.90 4.69
C VAL A 68 -6.18 -23.75 5.77
N ALA A 69 -6.87 -24.05 6.88
CA ALA A 69 -6.31 -24.82 7.98
C ALA A 69 -5.88 -26.24 7.57
N GLN A 70 -6.69 -26.94 6.76
CA GLN A 70 -6.34 -28.26 6.25
C GLN A 70 -5.10 -28.23 5.36
N ALA A 71 -5.03 -27.26 4.43
CA ALA A 71 -3.86 -27.13 3.56
C ALA A 71 -2.59 -26.73 4.33
N THR A 72 -2.75 -25.93 5.38
CA THR A 72 -1.64 -25.57 6.28
C THR A 72 -1.14 -26.81 7.03
N SER A 73 -2.03 -27.66 7.57
CA SER A 73 -1.61 -28.86 8.28
C SER A 73 -0.85 -29.83 7.37
N VAL A 74 -1.32 -30.05 6.14
CA VAL A 74 -0.60 -30.87 5.15
C VAL A 74 0.80 -30.34 4.88
N ALA A 75 0.96 -29.03 4.74
CA ALA A 75 2.27 -28.41 4.49
C ALA A 75 3.20 -28.54 5.71
N VAL A 76 2.69 -28.38 6.92
CA VAL A 76 3.46 -28.55 8.17
C VAL A 76 3.88 -30.01 8.35
N ASP A 77 3.00 -30.97 8.07
CA ASP A 77 3.26 -32.41 8.22
C ASP A 77 4.43 -32.90 7.33
N ILE A 78 4.67 -32.26 6.21
CA ILE A 78 5.81 -32.55 5.33
C ILE A 78 7.10 -31.81 5.75
N GLY A 79 7.05 -31.04 6.84
CA GLY A 79 8.17 -30.29 7.39
C GLY A 79 8.39 -28.89 6.78
N ALA A 80 7.39 -28.32 6.06
CA ALA A 80 7.47 -26.93 5.64
C ALA A 80 7.40 -26.00 6.87
N LYS A 81 8.33 -25.04 6.91
CA LYS A 81 8.35 -24.01 7.96
C LYS A 81 7.47 -22.84 7.54
N ASP A 82 6.61 -22.40 8.45
CA ASP A 82 5.73 -21.23 8.29
C ASP A 82 5.01 -21.17 6.92
N PRO A 83 4.29 -22.27 6.50
CA PRO A 83 3.59 -22.25 5.23
C PRO A 83 2.49 -21.20 5.25
N THR A 84 2.38 -20.43 4.17
CA THR A 84 1.31 -19.43 4.02
C THR A 84 0.28 -19.96 3.02
N VAL A 85 -0.94 -20.12 3.48
CA VAL A 85 -2.06 -20.56 2.63
C VAL A 85 -3.04 -19.42 2.45
N THR A 86 -3.36 -19.12 1.19
CA THR A 86 -4.33 -18.09 0.82
C THR A 86 -5.41 -18.65 -0.10
N GLU A 87 -6.62 -18.12 0.07
CA GLU A 87 -7.72 -18.39 -0.84
C GLU A 87 -7.68 -17.39 -1.99
N VAL A 88 -7.79 -17.90 -3.22
CA VAL A 88 -7.77 -17.09 -4.43
C VAL A 88 -9.04 -17.37 -5.23
N SER A 89 -9.79 -16.33 -5.55
CA SER A 89 -10.92 -16.42 -6.48
C SER A 89 -10.42 -16.23 -7.91
N SER A 90 -10.71 -17.21 -8.76
CA SER A 90 -10.36 -17.22 -10.18
C SER A 90 -11.63 -17.29 -11.03
N PRO A 91 -11.61 -16.90 -12.30
CA PRO A 91 -12.73 -17.15 -13.21
C PRO A 91 -13.11 -18.64 -13.32
N SER A 92 -12.16 -19.53 -13.04
CA SER A 92 -12.37 -20.99 -12.98
C SER A 92 -12.89 -21.50 -11.63
N GLY A 93 -13.14 -20.61 -10.67
CA GLY A 93 -13.66 -20.95 -9.36
C GLY A 93 -12.69 -20.65 -8.22
N ARG A 94 -13.02 -21.16 -7.04
CA ARG A 94 -12.23 -21.03 -5.82
C ARG A 94 -10.99 -21.91 -5.88
N GLN A 95 -9.84 -21.37 -5.50
CA GLN A 95 -8.56 -22.06 -5.45
C GLN A 95 -7.87 -21.82 -4.11
N LEU A 96 -7.07 -22.77 -3.65
CA LEU A 96 -6.12 -22.56 -2.57
C LEU A 96 -4.71 -22.45 -3.15
N LYS A 97 -3.97 -21.45 -2.65
CA LYS A 97 -2.57 -21.21 -2.96
C LYS A 97 -1.74 -21.45 -1.72
N VAL A 98 -0.93 -22.49 -1.73
CA VAL A 98 0.01 -22.87 -0.66
C VAL A 98 1.40 -22.37 -1.04
N GLN A 99 1.98 -21.53 -0.19
CA GLN A 99 3.34 -21.01 -0.34
C GLN A 99 4.20 -21.57 0.79
N THR A 100 5.39 -22.03 0.45
CA THR A 100 6.36 -22.59 1.39
C THR A 100 7.75 -22.02 1.10
N GLU A 101 8.67 -22.18 2.04
CA GLU A 101 10.09 -21.99 1.76
C GLU A 101 10.57 -22.90 0.62
N VAL A 102 11.84 -22.77 0.21
CA VAL A 102 12.43 -23.64 -0.80
C VAL A 102 12.43 -25.09 -0.31
N LEU A 103 11.62 -25.94 -0.94
CA LEU A 103 11.51 -27.37 -0.66
C LEU A 103 12.46 -28.16 -1.57
N THR A 104 12.93 -29.30 -1.05
CA THR A 104 13.58 -30.31 -1.89
C THR A 104 12.60 -30.92 -2.90
N PRO A 105 13.07 -31.51 -4.01
CA PRO A 105 12.19 -32.21 -4.96
C PRO A 105 11.33 -33.28 -4.28
N ALA A 106 11.88 -34.01 -3.33
CA ALA A 106 11.15 -35.03 -2.58
C ALA A 106 10.00 -34.45 -1.72
N GLN A 107 10.28 -33.33 -1.03
CA GLN A 107 9.27 -32.61 -0.26
C GLN A 107 8.18 -32.00 -1.15
N THR A 108 8.54 -31.47 -2.32
CA THR A 108 7.56 -30.93 -3.28
C THR A 108 6.61 -32.02 -3.78
N VAL A 109 7.13 -33.23 -4.08
CA VAL A 109 6.33 -34.38 -4.45
C VAL A 109 5.45 -34.82 -3.27
N ALA A 110 5.98 -34.87 -2.06
CA ALA A 110 5.20 -35.21 -0.85
C ALA A 110 4.08 -34.22 -0.60
N LEU A 111 4.34 -32.88 -0.77
CA LEU A 111 3.35 -31.81 -0.62
C LEU A 111 2.20 -32.00 -1.62
N THR A 112 2.52 -32.15 -2.90
CA THR A 112 1.49 -32.32 -3.94
C THR A 112 0.69 -33.63 -3.75
N ALA A 113 1.34 -34.70 -3.34
CA ALA A 113 0.66 -35.97 -3.03
C ALA A 113 -0.23 -35.84 -1.78
N GLY A 114 0.25 -35.16 -0.72
CA GLY A 114 -0.53 -34.91 0.49
C GLY A 114 -1.77 -34.06 0.21
N LEU A 115 -1.59 -32.96 -0.53
CA LEU A 115 -2.70 -32.07 -0.95
C LEU A 115 -3.69 -32.83 -1.86
N SER A 116 -3.19 -33.65 -2.79
CA SER A 116 -4.02 -34.49 -3.68
C SER A 116 -4.89 -35.44 -2.87
N LYS A 117 -4.31 -36.09 -1.86
CA LYS A 117 -5.03 -37.06 -0.99
C LYS A 117 -6.06 -36.36 -0.12
N GLU A 118 -5.71 -35.24 0.49
CA GLU A 118 -6.58 -34.50 1.43
C GLU A 118 -7.78 -33.86 0.72
N PHE A 119 -7.54 -33.26 -0.45
CA PHE A 119 -8.57 -32.50 -1.18
C PHE A 119 -9.22 -33.27 -2.35
N GLY A 120 -8.78 -34.50 -2.63
CA GLY A 120 -9.29 -35.28 -3.74
C GLY A 120 -9.02 -34.68 -5.13
N VAL A 121 -8.04 -33.80 -5.24
CA VAL A 121 -7.68 -33.10 -6.47
C VAL A 121 -6.50 -33.84 -7.14
N PRO A 122 -6.64 -34.29 -8.39
CA PRO A 122 -5.54 -34.93 -9.11
C PRO A 122 -4.32 -33.99 -9.24
N THR A 123 -3.11 -34.52 -9.10
CA THR A 123 -1.85 -33.72 -9.18
C THR A 123 -1.66 -33.00 -10.50
N ASN A 124 -2.24 -33.50 -11.60
CA ASN A 124 -2.22 -32.85 -12.91
C ASN A 124 -3.10 -31.58 -12.99
N GLN A 125 -3.97 -31.36 -12.01
CA GLN A 125 -4.77 -30.14 -11.87
C GLN A 125 -4.11 -29.14 -10.91
N MET A 126 -2.97 -29.49 -10.34
CA MET A 126 -2.19 -28.60 -9.46
C MET A 126 -1.13 -27.86 -10.28
N SER A 127 -1.07 -26.56 -10.11
CA SER A 127 0.02 -25.74 -10.62
C SER A 127 1.14 -25.67 -9.58
N VAL A 128 2.31 -26.16 -9.91
CA VAL A 128 3.49 -26.14 -9.04
C VAL A 128 4.53 -25.21 -9.64
N GLN A 129 4.93 -24.21 -8.88
CA GLN A 129 5.98 -23.25 -9.26
C GLN A 129 7.07 -23.28 -8.18
N ALA A 130 8.31 -23.38 -8.59
CA ALA A 130 9.46 -23.23 -7.72
C ALA A 130 10.23 -21.98 -8.10
N ILE A 131 10.44 -21.09 -7.13
CA ILE A 131 11.17 -19.83 -7.29
C ILE A 131 12.48 -19.97 -6.52
N SER A 132 13.62 -19.82 -7.23
CA SER A 132 14.92 -19.91 -6.58
C SER A 132 15.19 -18.69 -5.69
N ALA A 133 15.98 -18.86 -4.64
CA ALA A 133 16.40 -17.77 -3.78
C ALA A 133 17.19 -16.67 -4.54
N ASP A 134 17.98 -17.06 -5.55
CA ASP A 134 18.72 -16.13 -6.40
C ASP A 134 17.79 -15.22 -7.22
N TRP A 135 16.69 -15.80 -7.73
CA TRP A 135 15.66 -15.02 -8.41
C TRP A 135 15.00 -14.02 -7.44
N GLY A 136 14.64 -14.49 -6.23
CA GLY A 136 14.04 -13.64 -5.19
C GLY A 136 14.95 -12.47 -4.82
N SER A 137 16.25 -12.71 -4.63
CA SER A 137 17.23 -11.66 -4.34
C SER A 137 17.32 -10.62 -5.47
N THR A 138 17.33 -11.07 -6.71
CA THR A 138 17.34 -10.21 -7.90
C THR A 138 16.09 -9.34 -7.98
N ILE A 139 14.92 -9.89 -7.74
CA ILE A 139 13.65 -9.15 -7.71
C ILE A 139 13.66 -8.11 -6.58
N THR A 140 14.11 -8.50 -5.39
CA THR A 140 14.24 -7.58 -4.24
C THR A 140 15.12 -6.39 -4.58
N GLN A 141 16.31 -6.64 -5.15
CA GLN A 141 17.21 -5.56 -5.55
C GLN A 141 16.59 -4.64 -6.61
N LYS A 142 15.91 -5.19 -7.61
CA LYS A 142 15.21 -4.40 -8.64
C LYS A 142 14.08 -3.57 -8.04
N ALA A 143 13.28 -4.14 -7.12
CA ALA A 143 12.20 -3.43 -6.45
C ALA A 143 12.73 -2.27 -5.60
N LEU A 144 13.76 -2.49 -4.79
CA LEU A 144 14.40 -1.43 -3.99
C LEU A 144 15.05 -0.35 -4.85
N THR A 145 15.72 -0.73 -5.93
CA THR A 145 16.29 0.22 -6.88
C THR A 145 15.20 1.06 -7.54
N GLY A 146 14.12 0.43 -8.00
CA GLY A 146 12.98 1.11 -8.60
C GLY A 146 12.32 2.10 -7.64
N LEU A 147 12.09 1.68 -6.39
CA LEU A 147 11.57 2.57 -5.34
C LEU A 147 12.51 3.74 -5.07
N GLY A 148 13.82 3.48 -4.96
CA GLY A 148 14.82 4.54 -4.72
C GLY A 148 14.87 5.55 -5.85
N VAL A 149 14.89 5.10 -7.11
CA VAL A 149 14.85 5.98 -8.29
C VAL A 149 13.55 6.79 -8.34
N PHE A 150 12.40 6.16 -8.07
CA PHE A 150 11.11 6.83 -8.01
C PHE A 150 11.11 7.95 -6.96
N LEU A 151 11.56 7.66 -5.73
CA LEU A 151 11.62 8.66 -4.66
C LEU A 151 12.59 9.80 -5.00
N LEU A 152 13.76 9.49 -5.60
CA LEU A 152 14.71 10.50 -6.04
C LEU A 152 14.11 11.44 -7.08
N LEU A 153 13.42 10.91 -8.07
CA LEU A 153 12.74 11.72 -9.10
C LEU A 153 11.67 12.62 -8.48
N ILE A 154 10.91 12.12 -7.49
CA ILE A 154 9.94 12.93 -6.75
C ILE A 154 10.63 14.08 -5.99
N VAL A 155 11.73 13.80 -5.29
CA VAL A 155 12.48 14.83 -4.57
C VAL A 155 12.94 15.93 -5.52
N ILE A 156 13.51 15.55 -6.66
CA ILE A 156 13.96 16.50 -7.69
C ILE A 156 12.77 17.31 -8.22
N PHE A 157 11.67 16.64 -8.59
CA PHE A 157 10.47 17.30 -9.11
C PHE A 157 9.90 18.32 -8.10
N LEU A 158 9.70 17.93 -6.85
CA LEU A 158 9.15 18.82 -5.82
C LEU A 158 10.08 20.00 -5.51
N SER A 159 11.40 19.78 -5.50
CA SER A 159 12.38 20.80 -5.24
C SER A 159 12.47 21.85 -6.36
N LEU A 160 12.20 21.45 -7.60
CA LEU A 160 12.17 22.36 -8.75
C LEU A 160 10.84 23.09 -8.88
N TYR A 161 9.73 22.44 -8.51
CA TYR A 161 8.38 22.98 -8.71
C TYR A 161 7.90 23.86 -7.55
N PHE A 162 8.24 23.52 -6.31
CA PHE A 162 7.82 24.22 -5.11
C PHE A 162 8.96 24.96 -4.41
N GLU A 163 8.60 25.93 -3.58
CA GLU A 163 9.51 26.51 -2.60
C GLU A 163 9.97 25.43 -1.61
N TRP A 164 11.21 25.51 -1.13
CA TRP A 164 11.84 24.48 -0.29
C TRP A 164 11.00 24.06 0.92
N ARG A 165 10.25 25.00 1.55
CA ARG A 165 9.37 24.69 2.69
C ARG A 165 8.20 23.80 2.30
N MET A 166 7.60 24.05 1.14
CA MET A 166 6.51 23.25 0.60
C MET A 166 7.03 21.89 0.14
N ALA A 167 8.19 21.85 -0.52
CA ALA A 167 8.83 20.62 -0.94
C ALA A 167 9.12 19.69 0.24
N VAL A 168 9.69 20.22 1.34
CA VAL A 168 9.93 19.44 2.57
C VAL A 168 8.62 18.95 3.17
N ALA A 169 7.57 19.78 3.22
CA ALA A 169 6.27 19.35 3.75
C ALA A 169 5.63 18.23 2.89
N ALA A 170 5.75 18.31 1.56
CA ALA A 170 5.27 17.26 0.65
C ALA A 170 6.05 15.95 0.83
N LEU A 171 7.37 16.01 1.03
CA LEU A 171 8.19 14.83 1.29
C LEU A 171 7.85 14.17 2.63
N VAL A 172 7.57 14.99 3.66
CA VAL A 172 7.10 14.46 4.97
C VAL A 172 5.75 13.78 4.82
N ALA A 173 4.81 14.37 4.05
CA ALA A 173 3.52 13.75 3.77
C ALA A 173 3.69 12.42 3.02
N LEU A 174 4.55 12.38 2.00
CA LEU A 174 4.83 11.16 1.24
C LEU A 174 5.45 10.06 2.12
N ALA A 175 6.40 10.41 2.99
CA ALA A 175 6.99 9.47 3.94
C ALA A 175 5.94 8.94 4.95
N HIS A 176 5.05 9.82 5.43
CA HIS A 176 3.92 9.45 6.27
C HIS A 176 3.02 8.41 5.60
N ASP A 177 2.64 8.64 4.34
CA ASP A 177 1.74 7.76 3.59
C ASP A 177 2.41 6.41 3.29
N LEU A 178 3.71 6.41 3.00
CA LEU A 178 4.49 5.19 2.82
C LEU A 178 4.51 4.37 4.12
N VAL A 179 4.80 5.00 5.26
CA VAL A 179 4.85 4.30 6.56
C VAL A 179 3.49 3.73 6.95
N ILE A 180 2.40 4.48 6.71
CA ILE A 180 1.04 3.97 6.99
C ILE A 180 0.72 2.79 6.08
N THR A 181 0.97 2.90 4.77
CA THR A 181 0.69 1.83 3.81
C THR A 181 1.43 0.54 4.18
N VAL A 182 2.73 0.63 4.44
CA VAL A 182 3.56 -0.50 4.85
C VAL A 182 3.13 -1.04 6.22
N GLY A 183 2.78 -0.15 7.16
CA GLY A 183 2.28 -0.51 8.48
C GLY A 183 0.94 -1.25 8.45
N VAL A 184 0.02 -0.87 7.55
CA VAL A 184 -1.25 -1.58 7.34
C VAL A 184 -1.00 -2.99 6.79
N TYR A 185 -0.04 -3.16 5.87
CA TYR A 185 0.37 -4.48 5.39
C TYR A 185 0.89 -5.37 6.52
N ALA A 186 1.75 -4.82 7.39
CA ALA A 186 2.25 -5.52 8.56
C ALA A 186 1.13 -5.84 9.58
N LEU A 187 0.21 -4.90 9.80
CA LEU A 187 -0.89 -5.05 10.76
C LEU A 187 -1.87 -6.15 10.36
N ILE A 188 -2.25 -6.19 9.09
CA ILE A 188 -3.19 -7.19 8.57
C ILE A 188 -2.48 -8.53 8.29
N GLY A 189 -1.17 -8.51 8.02
CA GLY A 189 -0.39 -9.68 7.65
C GLY A 189 -0.51 -10.03 6.18
N PHE A 190 -0.71 -9.04 5.30
CA PHE A 190 -0.74 -9.26 3.86
C PHE A 190 0.64 -9.68 3.33
N ILE A 191 0.64 -10.58 2.36
CA ILE A 191 1.86 -11.01 1.68
C ILE A 191 2.32 -9.91 0.73
N VAL A 192 3.58 -9.50 0.89
CA VAL A 192 4.23 -8.54 -0.01
C VAL A 192 4.76 -9.27 -1.24
N THR A 193 4.29 -8.88 -2.42
CA THR A 193 4.70 -9.42 -3.72
C THR A 193 5.21 -8.27 -4.61
N PRO A 194 5.85 -8.53 -5.76
CA PRO A 194 6.19 -7.49 -6.73
C PRO A 194 4.97 -6.64 -7.16
N ALA A 195 3.80 -7.27 -7.29
CA ALA A 195 2.54 -6.55 -7.57
C ALA A 195 2.18 -5.59 -6.42
N THR A 196 2.44 -5.96 -5.17
CA THR A 196 2.28 -5.08 -4.01
C THR A 196 3.16 -3.83 -4.12
N VAL A 197 4.43 -3.99 -4.52
CA VAL A 197 5.36 -2.85 -4.70
C VAL A 197 4.83 -1.90 -5.77
N ILE A 198 4.34 -2.42 -6.90
CA ILE A 198 3.70 -1.62 -7.95
C ILE A 198 2.46 -0.89 -7.40
N GLY A 199 1.63 -1.58 -6.61
CA GLY A 199 0.47 -0.99 -5.94
C GLY A 199 0.86 0.15 -5.00
N VAL A 200 1.89 -0.03 -4.18
CA VAL A 200 2.43 1.01 -3.29
C VAL A 200 2.92 2.22 -4.09
N LEU A 201 3.69 2.01 -5.16
CA LEU A 201 4.14 3.11 -6.03
C LEU A 201 2.97 3.87 -6.64
N THR A 202 1.91 3.15 -7.03
CA THR A 202 0.69 3.75 -7.57
C THR A 202 -0.03 4.61 -6.52
N ILE A 203 -0.19 4.10 -5.30
CA ILE A 203 -0.78 4.86 -4.16
C ILE A 203 0.05 6.11 -3.86
N LEU A 204 1.37 5.98 -3.82
CA LEU A 204 2.26 7.14 -3.61
C LEU A 204 2.13 8.17 -4.73
N GLY A 205 1.96 7.72 -5.99
CA GLY A 205 1.72 8.60 -7.12
C GLY A 205 0.43 9.41 -6.99
N TYR A 206 -0.67 8.77 -6.57
CA TYR A 206 -1.94 9.45 -6.30
C TYR A 206 -1.85 10.40 -5.12
N SER A 207 -1.23 9.98 -4.01
CA SER A 207 -1.02 10.84 -2.84
C SER A 207 -0.20 12.08 -3.18
N LEU A 208 0.88 11.89 -3.95
CA LEU A 208 1.69 13.00 -4.42
C LEU A 208 0.91 13.96 -5.31
N TYR A 209 0.11 13.42 -6.25
CA TYR A 209 -0.72 14.21 -7.13
C TYR A 209 -1.70 15.10 -6.34
N ASP A 210 -2.36 14.53 -5.33
CA ASP A 210 -3.28 15.29 -4.47
C ASP A 210 -2.54 16.36 -3.66
N THR A 211 -1.39 16.02 -3.08
CA THR A 211 -0.53 16.96 -2.34
C THR A 211 -0.09 18.14 -3.22
N VAL A 212 0.33 17.86 -4.47
CA VAL A 212 0.75 18.88 -5.44
C VAL A 212 -0.39 19.84 -5.76
N VAL A 213 -1.61 19.32 -5.97
CA VAL A 213 -2.78 20.15 -6.27
C VAL A 213 -3.18 21.05 -5.11
N VAL A 214 -3.18 20.49 -3.88
CA VAL A 214 -3.45 21.30 -2.68
C VAL A 214 -2.40 22.39 -2.52
N PHE A 215 -1.14 22.07 -2.70
CA PHE A 215 -0.04 23.05 -2.54
C PHE A 215 -0.02 24.10 -3.64
N ASP A 216 -0.36 23.73 -4.88
CA ASP A 216 -0.49 24.70 -5.96
C ASP A 216 -1.63 25.70 -5.67
N LYS A 217 -2.76 25.18 -5.14
CA LYS A 217 -3.88 26.03 -4.70
C LYS A 217 -3.53 26.93 -3.52
N VAL A 218 -2.74 26.42 -2.56
CA VAL A 218 -2.19 27.26 -1.47
C VAL A 218 -1.31 28.35 -2.05
N ARG A 219 -0.42 28.04 -2.99
CA ARG A 219 0.46 29.00 -3.66
C ARG A 219 -0.33 30.05 -4.43
N GLU A 220 -1.38 29.64 -5.16
CA GLU A 220 -2.28 30.54 -5.87
C GLU A 220 -2.96 31.52 -4.90
N ASN A 221 -3.58 31.02 -3.83
CA ASN A 221 -4.30 31.83 -2.84
C ASN A 221 -3.37 32.74 -2.01
N THR A 222 -2.09 32.41 -1.91
CA THR A 222 -1.11 33.21 -1.17
C THR A 222 -0.39 34.23 -2.04
N ARG A 223 -0.46 34.12 -3.38
CA ARG A 223 0.05 35.13 -4.30
C ARG A 223 -0.76 36.42 -4.12
N GLY A 224 -0.18 37.49 -3.73
CA GLY A 224 -0.86 38.77 -3.55
C GLY A 224 -1.20 39.10 -2.08
N LEU A 225 -0.93 38.23 -1.12
CA LEU A 225 -1.07 38.60 0.30
C LEU A 225 -0.13 39.74 0.68
N ALA A 226 1.00 39.88 0.01
CA ALA A 226 1.94 41.01 0.18
C ALA A 226 1.39 42.36 -0.35
N GLY A 227 0.32 42.35 -1.17
CA GLY A 227 -0.28 43.52 -1.80
C GLY A 227 -1.47 44.12 -1.06
N GLY A 228 -1.68 43.80 0.22
CA GLY A 228 -2.73 44.44 1.05
C GLY A 228 -4.05 43.67 1.16
N ASN A 229 -4.09 42.40 0.78
CA ASN A 229 -5.25 41.56 1.00
C ASN A 229 -5.46 41.32 2.50
N ARG A 230 -6.72 41.41 2.98
CA ARG A 230 -7.08 41.25 4.41
C ARG A 230 -6.99 39.82 4.95
N MET A 231 -6.62 38.83 4.10
CA MET A 231 -6.53 37.42 4.47
C MET A 231 -5.15 37.10 5.04
N THR A 232 -5.12 36.29 6.11
CA THR A 232 -3.86 35.74 6.64
C THR A 232 -3.38 34.54 5.80
N TYR A 233 -2.09 34.21 5.87
CA TYR A 233 -1.54 33.01 5.22
C TYR A 233 -2.30 31.73 5.64
N SER A 234 -2.59 31.58 6.94
CA SER A 234 -3.37 30.45 7.46
C SER A 234 -4.79 30.40 6.90
N GLY A 235 -5.42 31.57 6.72
CA GLY A 235 -6.74 31.67 6.09
C GLY A 235 -6.71 31.26 4.62
N ALA A 236 -5.71 31.72 3.87
CA ALA A 236 -5.51 31.37 2.47
C ALA A 236 -5.23 29.87 2.28
N ALA A 237 -4.41 29.29 3.16
CA ALA A 237 -4.16 27.84 3.18
C ALA A 237 -5.41 27.04 3.52
N ASN A 238 -6.20 27.47 4.52
CA ASN A 238 -7.45 26.81 4.87
C ASN A 238 -8.48 26.87 3.73
N LEU A 239 -8.56 28.00 3.05
CA LEU A 239 -9.40 28.15 1.85
C LEU A 239 -8.96 27.18 0.75
N ALA A 240 -7.66 27.06 0.48
CA ALA A 240 -7.12 26.14 -0.53
C ALA A 240 -7.52 24.67 -0.24
N ILE A 241 -7.39 24.24 1.02
CA ILE A 241 -7.81 22.88 1.43
C ILE A 241 -9.31 22.67 1.18
N ASN A 242 -10.15 23.64 1.56
CA ASN A 242 -11.60 23.53 1.32
C ASN A 242 -11.95 23.50 -0.17
N GLN A 243 -11.26 24.28 -1.00
CA GLN A 243 -11.46 24.33 -2.45
C GLN A 243 -11.09 23.03 -3.16
N THR A 244 -10.10 22.32 -2.64
CA THR A 244 -9.62 21.04 -3.21
C THR A 244 -10.29 19.81 -2.60
N LEU A 245 -10.99 19.97 -1.46
CA LEU A 245 -11.53 18.85 -0.66
C LEU A 245 -12.44 17.91 -1.46
N VAL A 246 -13.34 18.44 -2.28
CA VAL A 246 -14.27 17.62 -3.08
C VAL A 246 -13.54 16.76 -4.09
N ARG A 247 -12.44 17.29 -4.64
CA ARG A 247 -11.59 16.55 -5.57
C ARG A 247 -10.77 15.47 -4.87
N SER A 248 -10.28 15.74 -3.66
CA SER A 248 -9.50 14.79 -2.87
C SER A 248 -10.33 13.60 -2.35
N ILE A 249 -11.66 13.75 -2.27
CA ILE A 249 -12.57 12.70 -1.80
C ILE A 249 -13.16 11.88 -2.97
N ASN A 250 -13.17 12.42 -4.18
CA ASN A 250 -13.82 11.83 -5.36
C ASN A 250 -12.83 11.13 -6.27
#